data_d07c440a036060219e8f918b69b937f4
#
_entry.id   d07c440a036060219e8f918b69b937f4
#
_cell.length_a   1.000
_cell.length_b   1.000
_cell.length_c   1.000
_cell.angle_alpha   90.00
_cell.angle_beta   90.00
_cell.angle_gamma   90.00
#
_symmetry.space_group_name_H-M   'P 1'
#
loop_
_entity.id
_entity.type
_entity.pdbx_description
1 polymer ?
#
loop_
_entity_poly.entity_id
_entity_poly.type
_entity_poly.pdbx_seq_one_letter_code
_entity_poly.pdbx_strand_id
1 'polypeptide(L)'
;MARVRPLDTRTNQTRVAVEMFGMDEFLRELRFAPSEVKKAVKQGSKEIADKVVVEMKQRARIVWHQEQYETIVPSLRAVQGTVPKIKIGGARKAAVGRRKRRPSAGELVMGAEFGGRREETTQQFPIHRGRKGYVLFPTIRRLHGTIKKEYTDQIEKVLRKVAR
;
A
#
# COMPACT_ATOMS: atom_id res chain seq x y z
N MET A 1 -5.20 14.05 -2.64
CA MET A 1 -5.74 12.90 -3.41
C MET A 1 -4.78 11.74 -3.33
N ALA A 2 -5.25 10.50 -3.25
CA ALA A 2 -4.37 9.33 -3.36
C ALA A 2 -4.25 8.96 -4.84
N ARG A 3 -3.06 9.05 -5.40
CA ARG A 3 -2.76 8.54 -6.76
C ARG A 3 -2.25 7.11 -6.69
N VAL A 4 -2.89 6.24 -7.45
CA VAL A 4 -2.38 4.90 -7.73
C VAL A 4 -1.57 4.99 -9.00
N ARG A 5 -0.28 4.73 -8.91
CA ARG A 5 0.51 4.52 -10.12
C ARG A 5 0.13 3.18 -10.74
N PRO A 6 -0.04 3.12 -12.06
CA PRO A 6 -0.39 1.88 -12.74
C PRO A 6 0.63 0.78 -12.43
N LEU A 7 0.18 -0.47 -12.57
CA LEU A 7 1.01 -1.66 -12.43
C LEU A 7 2.35 -1.46 -13.17
N ASP A 8 3.43 -1.65 -12.47
CA ASP A 8 4.71 -1.88 -13.12
C ASP A 8 4.62 -3.29 -13.74
N THR A 9 4.37 -3.34 -15.04
CA THR A 9 4.19 -4.58 -15.79
C THR A 9 5.43 -5.48 -15.75
N ARG A 10 6.60 -4.93 -15.43
CA ARG A 10 7.85 -5.70 -15.29
C ARG A 10 7.94 -6.44 -13.96
N THR A 11 7.41 -5.87 -12.88
CA THR A 11 7.53 -6.47 -11.53
C THR A 11 6.22 -7.02 -11.00
N ASN A 12 5.10 -6.82 -11.71
CA ASN A 12 3.74 -7.20 -11.30
C ASN A 12 3.37 -6.71 -9.88
N GLN A 13 3.89 -5.53 -9.51
CA GLN A 13 3.70 -4.91 -8.19
C GLN A 13 2.87 -3.65 -8.29
N THR A 14 1.88 -3.52 -7.42
CA THR A 14 1.10 -2.29 -7.25
C THR A 14 1.70 -1.45 -6.13
N ARG A 15 1.94 -0.18 -6.41
CA ARG A 15 2.40 0.80 -5.42
C ARG A 15 1.27 1.78 -5.16
N VAL A 16 0.95 1.97 -3.90
CA VAL A 16 0.00 2.99 -3.46
C VAL A 16 0.79 4.07 -2.74
N ALA A 17 0.70 5.30 -3.24
CA ALA A 17 1.28 6.48 -2.59
C ALA A 17 0.15 7.43 -2.18
N VAL A 18 0.28 8.04 -1.01
CA VAL A 18 -0.61 9.10 -0.54
C VAL A 18 0.07 10.43 -0.87
N GLU A 19 -0.54 11.21 -1.76
CA GLU A 19 -0.06 12.55 -2.07
C GLU A 19 -0.64 13.54 -1.06
N MET A 20 0.22 14.40 -0.50
CA MET A 20 -0.15 15.46 0.41
C MET A 20 0.26 16.81 -0.16
N PHE A 21 -0.58 17.83 0.05
CA PHE A 21 -0.29 19.19 -0.41
C PHE A 21 0.98 19.72 0.29
N GLY A 22 1.86 20.42 -0.46
CA GLY A 22 3.14 20.92 0.06
C GLY A 22 4.27 19.89 0.15
N MET A 23 4.03 18.64 -0.20
CA MET A 23 5.01 17.57 -0.10
C MET A 23 6.20 17.76 -1.04
N ASP A 24 5.97 18.29 -2.23
CA ASP A 24 7.02 18.43 -3.25
C ASP A 24 8.12 19.40 -2.80
N GLU A 25 7.73 20.50 -2.16
CA GLU A 25 8.67 21.48 -1.61
C GLU A 25 9.50 20.86 -0.47
N PHE A 26 8.83 20.25 0.49
CA PHE A 26 9.50 19.51 1.56
C PHE A 26 10.48 18.44 1.01
N LEU A 27 10.09 17.68 0.00
CA LEU A 27 10.96 16.67 -0.58
C LEU A 27 12.16 17.26 -1.33
N ARG A 28 12.05 18.47 -1.89
CA ARG A 28 13.18 19.21 -2.46
C ARG A 28 14.17 19.63 -1.38
N GLU A 29 13.70 20.24 -0.31
CA GLU A 29 14.54 20.64 0.82
C GLU A 29 15.21 19.44 1.49
N LEU A 30 14.49 18.34 1.64
CA LEU A 30 15.02 17.11 2.22
C LEU A 30 16.21 16.54 1.40
N ARG A 31 16.35 16.87 0.12
CA ARG A 31 17.51 16.43 -0.68
C ARG A 31 18.82 17.02 -0.17
N PHE A 32 18.76 18.22 0.40
CA PHE A 32 19.93 18.94 0.95
C PHE A 32 20.12 18.68 2.45
N ALA A 33 19.15 18.06 3.12
CA ALA A 33 19.22 17.77 4.54
C ALA A 33 20.34 16.77 4.88
N PRO A 34 20.91 16.80 6.11
CA PRO A 34 21.87 15.83 6.62
C PRO A 34 21.35 14.37 6.50
N SER A 35 22.28 13.43 6.40
CA SER A 35 21.94 12.00 6.22
C SER A 35 21.09 11.45 7.38
N GLU A 36 21.32 11.93 8.59
CA GLU A 36 20.57 11.54 9.79
C GLU A 36 19.11 11.98 9.73
N VAL A 37 18.85 13.19 9.25
CA VAL A 37 17.49 13.71 9.00
C VAL A 37 16.77 12.83 7.99
N LYS A 38 17.44 12.53 6.87
CA LYS A 38 16.89 11.63 5.83
C LYS A 38 16.56 10.25 6.37
N LYS A 39 17.43 9.69 7.22
CA LYS A 39 17.20 8.39 7.87
C LYS A 39 16.01 8.45 8.81
N ALA A 40 15.92 9.49 9.66
CA ALA A 40 14.82 9.66 10.60
C ALA A 40 13.46 9.81 9.89
N VAL A 41 13.38 10.61 8.82
CA VAL A 41 12.17 10.76 8.00
C VAL A 41 11.77 9.43 7.35
N LYS A 42 12.73 8.71 6.77
CA LYS A 42 12.47 7.39 6.16
C LYS A 42 11.97 6.36 7.17
N GLN A 43 12.54 6.36 8.36
CA GLN A 43 12.14 5.46 9.43
C GLN A 43 10.71 5.76 9.89
N GLY A 44 10.40 7.02 10.22
CA GLY A 44 9.04 7.41 10.63
C GLY A 44 8.00 7.17 9.54
N SER A 45 8.34 7.42 8.27
CA SER A 45 7.47 7.09 7.14
C SER A 45 7.18 5.60 7.05
N LYS A 46 8.18 4.76 7.32
CA LYS A 46 8.02 3.31 7.35
C LYS A 46 7.10 2.87 8.49
N GLU A 47 7.28 3.41 9.70
CA GLU A 47 6.45 3.09 10.87
C GLU A 47 4.97 3.42 10.64
N ILE A 48 4.68 4.57 10.02
CA ILE A 48 3.32 4.94 9.62
C ILE A 48 2.77 3.93 8.60
N ALA A 49 3.56 3.57 7.59
CA ALA A 49 3.16 2.59 6.59
C ALA A 49 2.93 1.19 7.19
N ASP A 50 3.73 0.77 8.17
CA ASP A 50 3.57 -0.51 8.88
C ASP A 50 2.22 -0.55 9.64
N LYS A 51 1.80 0.53 10.30
CA LYS A 51 0.47 0.63 10.94
C LYS A 51 -0.65 0.45 9.92
N VAL A 52 -0.55 1.11 8.78
CA VAL A 52 -1.55 0.98 7.70
C VAL A 52 -1.59 -0.45 7.14
N VAL A 53 -0.44 -1.10 7.01
CA VAL A 53 -0.34 -2.51 6.59
C VAL A 53 -1.06 -3.44 7.56
N VAL A 54 -0.95 -3.22 8.87
CA VAL A 54 -1.67 -4.00 9.88
C VAL A 54 -3.19 -3.88 9.68
N GLU A 55 -3.69 -2.67 9.54
CA GLU A 55 -5.11 -2.40 9.29
C GLU A 55 -5.61 -3.03 7.98
N MET A 56 -4.81 -2.96 6.92
CA MET A 56 -5.12 -3.61 5.65
C MET A 56 -5.21 -5.14 5.79
N LYS A 57 -4.27 -5.75 6.53
CA LYS A 57 -4.28 -7.20 6.77
C LYS A 57 -5.50 -7.66 7.57
N GLN A 58 -5.88 -6.91 8.61
CA GLN A 58 -7.07 -7.19 9.39
C GLN A 58 -8.34 -7.13 8.52
N ARG A 59 -8.47 -6.07 7.72
CA ARG A 59 -9.60 -5.92 6.80
C ARG A 59 -9.61 -7.00 5.70
N ALA A 60 -8.45 -7.34 5.15
CA ALA A 60 -8.31 -8.38 4.14
C ALA A 60 -8.80 -9.74 4.66
N ARG A 61 -8.52 -10.07 5.93
CA ARG A 61 -8.97 -11.31 6.57
C ARG A 61 -10.49 -11.45 6.61
N ILE A 62 -11.20 -10.33 6.70
CA ILE A 62 -12.67 -10.32 6.78
C ILE A 62 -13.32 -10.32 5.39
N VAL A 63 -12.65 -9.67 4.41
CA VAL A 63 -13.28 -9.33 3.13
C VAL A 63 -12.87 -10.25 1.99
N TRP A 64 -11.61 -10.68 1.96
CA TRP A 64 -11.10 -11.54 0.89
C TRP A 64 -11.36 -13.02 1.19
N HIS A 65 -11.61 -13.81 0.15
CA HIS A 65 -11.65 -15.26 0.28
C HIS A 65 -10.31 -15.81 0.79
N GLN A 66 -10.34 -16.91 1.51
CA GLN A 66 -9.18 -17.48 2.16
C GLN A 66 -7.98 -17.67 1.21
N GLU A 67 -8.19 -18.23 0.03
CA GLU A 67 -7.11 -18.43 -0.95
C GLU A 67 -6.46 -17.12 -1.42
N GLN A 68 -7.27 -16.07 -1.61
CA GLN A 68 -6.78 -14.74 -1.97
C GLN A 68 -6.00 -14.12 -0.81
N TYR A 69 -6.54 -14.24 0.41
CA TYR A 69 -5.89 -13.77 1.62
C TYR A 69 -4.51 -14.40 1.79
N GLU A 70 -4.43 -15.72 1.76
CA GLU A 70 -3.18 -16.48 1.93
C GLU A 70 -2.13 -16.19 0.86
N THR A 71 -2.57 -15.83 -0.34
CA THR A 71 -1.66 -15.52 -1.44
C THR A 71 -1.21 -14.07 -1.44
N ILE A 72 -2.14 -13.13 -1.23
CA ILE A 72 -1.88 -11.69 -1.39
C ILE A 72 -1.26 -11.09 -0.13
N VAL A 73 -1.81 -11.41 1.05
CA VAL A 73 -1.41 -10.75 2.31
C VAL A 73 0.08 -10.90 2.66
N PRO A 74 0.74 -12.03 2.44
CA PRO A 74 2.18 -12.13 2.66
C PRO A 74 3.03 -11.21 1.76
N SER A 75 2.47 -10.72 0.65
CA SER A 75 3.13 -9.76 -0.24
C SER A 75 2.94 -8.31 0.22
N LEU A 76 1.98 -8.06 1.13
CA LEU A 76 1.64 -6.73 1.64
C LEU A 76 2.66 -6.28 2.68
N ARG A 77 3.43 -5.26 2.36
CA ARG A 77 4.50 -4.77 3.22
C ARG A 77 4.72 -3.27 3.08
N ALA A 78 5.11 -2.63 4.18
CA ALA A 78 5.66 -1.29 4.15
C ALA A 78 7.04 -1.27 3.49
N VAL A 79 7.36 -0.20 2.81
CA VAL A 79 8.66 0.01 2.17
C VAL A 79 9.24 1.32 2.66
N GLN A 80 10.52 1.28 2.99
CA GLN A 80 11.24 2.46 3.40
C GLN A 80 11.26 3.52 2.28
N GLY A 81 10.92 4.74 2.62
CA GLY A 81 10.87 5.87 1.70
C GLY A 81 10.69 7.17 2.46
N THR A 82 10.88 8.29 1.78
CA THR A 82 10.64 9.64 2.35
C THR A 82 9.17 9.90 2.63
N VAL A 83 8.28 9.21 1.97
CA VAL A 83 6.84 9.21 2.21
C VAL A 83 6.38 7.80 2.58
N PRO A 84 5.28 7.64 3.35
CA PRO A 84 4.73 6.32 3.65
C PRO A 84 4.41 5.56 2.35
N LYS A 85 5.02 4.40 2.18
CA LYS A 85 4.87 3.56 0.98
C LYS A 85 4.50 2.15 1.36
N ILE A 86 3.55 1.58 0.63
CA ILE A 86 3.11 0.20 0.78
C ILE A 86 3.26 -0.49 -0.57
N LYS A 87 3.82 -1.69 -0.56
CA LYS A 87 3.86 -2.58 -1.72
C LYS A 87 2.96 -3.78 -1.48
N ILE A 88 2.30 -4.22 -2.53
CA ILE A 88 1.45 -5.41 -2.56
C ILE A 88 1.57 -6.09 -3.91
N GLY A 89 1.41 -7.41 -3.94
CA GLY A 89 1.52 -8.20 -5.15
C GLY A 89 2.95 -8.67 -5.42
N GLY A 90 3.22 -9.01 -6.66
CA GLY A 90 4.49 -9.57 -7.14
C GLY A 90 4.36 -10.99 -7.62
N ALA A 91 5.50 -11.65 -7.87
CA ALA A 91 5.57 -12.98 -8.49
C ALA A 91 5.28 -14.15 -7.54
N ARG A 92 4.99 -13.91 -6.24
CA ARG A 92 4.66 -14.97 -5.29
C ARG A 92 3.43 -15.72 -5.78
N LYS A 93 3.57 -17.01 -6.02
CA LYS A 93 2.49 -17.90 -6.47
C LYS A 93 1.63 -18.38 -5.30
N ALA A 94 0.36 -18.61 -5.56
CA ALA A 94 -0.55 -19.24 -4.60
C ALA A 94 -0.01 -20.57 -4.11
N ALA A 95 -0.08 -20.81 -2.80
CA ALA A 95 0.38 -22.04 -2.19
C ALA A 95 -0.58 -23.21 -2.51
N VAL A 96 -1.87 -22.91 -2.70
CA VAL A 96 -2.95 -23.88 -2.86
C VAL A 96 -3.61 -23.73 -4.23
N GLY A 97 -3.92 -24.83 -4.87
CA GLY A 97 -4.67 -24.88 -6.12
C GLY A 97 -4.34 -26.12 -6.95
N ARG A 98 -5.35 -26.85 -7.41
CA ARG A 98 -5.23 -28.03 -8.29
C ARG A 98 -4.91 -27.68 -9.76
N ARG A 99 -4.84 -26.38 -10.10
CA ARG A 99 -4.62 -25.92 -11.47
C ARG A 99 -3.13 -26.01 -11.86
N LYS A 100 -2.85 -26.39 -13.10
CA LYS A 100 -1.50 -26.40 -13.68
C LYS A 100 -0.80 -25.02 -13.59
N ARG A 101 -1.56 -23.93 -13.72
CA ARG A 101 -1.07 -22.54 -13.57
C ARG A 101 -1.61 -21.95 -12.26
N ARG A 102 -0.71 -21.66 -11.33
CA ARG A 102 -1.02 -20.95 -10.08
C ARG A 102 -0.88 -19.43 -10.30
N PRO A 103 -1.92 -18.64 -10.05
CA PRO A 103 -1.81 -17.19 -10.19
C PRO A 103 -0.85 -16.62 -9.16
N SER A 104 -0.16 -15.56 -9.52
CA SER A 104 0.68 -14.80 -8.62
C SER A 104 -0.16 -13.83 -7.77
N ALA A 105 0.41 -13.36 -6.65
CA ALA A 105 -0.21 -12.33 -5.82
C ALA A 105 -0.51 -11.05 -6.61
N GLY A 106 0.36 -10.68 -7.57
CA GLY A 106 0.16 -9.53 -8.45
C GLY A 106 -1.02 -9.68 -9.39
N GLU A 107 -1.25 -10.88 -9.93
CA GLU A 107 -2.40 -11.16 -10.79
C GLU A 107 -3.72 -11.15 -10.02
N LEU A 108 -3.70 -11.58 -8.75
CA LEU A 108 -4.91 -11.66 -7.93
C LEU A 108 -5.33 -10.34 -7.29
N VAL A 109 -4.37 -9.46 -6.96
CA VAL A 109 -4.64 -8.27 -6.14
C VAL A 109 -5.68 -7.34 -6.75
N MET A 110 -5.66 -7.13 -8.06
CA MET A 110 -6.60 -6.23 -8.73
C MET A 110 -8.03 -6.79 -8.72
N GLY A 111 -8.18 -8.08 -8.99
CA GLY A 111 -9.48 -8.74 -8.89
C GLY A 111 -10.01 -8.79 -7.46
N ALA A 112 -9.15 -9.08 -6.48
CA ALA A 112 -9.54 -9.10 -5.07
C ALA A 112 -9.92 -7.70 -4.55
N GLU A 113 -9.26 -6.64 -5.05
CA GLU A 113 -9.52 -5.26 -4.62
C GLU A 113 -10.72 -4.62 -5.32
N PHE A 114 -10.88 -4.83 -6.62
CA PHE A 114 -11.94 -4.15 -7.38
C PHE A 114 -13.09 -5.05 -7.77
N GLY A 115 -12.93 -6.35 -7.59
CA GLY A 115 -13.88 -7.35 -8.05
C GLY A 115 -13.76 -7.66 -9.54
N GLY A 116 -14.56 -8.62 -10.00
CA GLY A 116 -14.66 -9.03 -11.39
C GLY A 116 -16.08 -8.88 -11.95
N ARG A 117 -16.21 -8.83 -13.26
CA ARG A 117 -17.51 -8.89 -13.93
C ARG A 117 -18.04 -10.32 -13.88
N ARG A 118 -19.29 -10.49 -13.48
CA ARG A 118 -19.91 -11.81 -13.31
C ARG A 118 -19.91 -12.65 -14.58
N GLU A 119 -20.00 -11.99 -15.72
CA GLU A 119 -20.12 -12.64 -17.04
C GLU A 119 -18.75 -13.05 -17.63
N GLU A 120 -17.66 -12.41 -17.20
CA GLU A 120 -16.33 -12.58 -17.79
C GLU A 120 -15.35 -13.35 -16.90
N THR A 121 -15.72 -13.69 -15.66
CA THR A 121 -14.80 -14.29 -14.70
C THR A 121 -15.31 -15.61 -14.11
N THR A 122 -14.39 -16.38 -13.57
CA THR A 122 -14.66 -17.67 -12.89
C THR A 122 -15.38 -17.52 -11.54
N GLN A 123 -16.01 -16.39 -11.26
CA GLN A 123 -16.70 -16.03 -10.01
C GLN A 123 -15.80 -16.09 -8.74
N GLN A 124 -14.49 -16.22 -8.92
CA GLN A 124 -13.54 -16.24 -7.81
C GLN A 124 -13.32 -14.87 -7.16
N PHE A 125 -13.77 -13.78 -7.79
CA PHE A 125 -13.70 -12.43 -7.26
C PHE A 125 -15.08 -11.91 -6.89
N PRO A 126 -15.17 -11.00 -5.91
CA PRO A 126 -16.42 -10.33 -5.57
C PRO A 126 -16.93 -9.47 -6.75
N ILE A 127 -18.16 -8.98 -6.64
CA ILE A 127 -18.79 -8.11 -7.66
C ILE A 127 -17.94 -6.85 -7.86
N HIS A 128 -17.79 -6.42 -9.11
CA HIS A 128 -17.02 -5.20 -9.42
C HIS A 128 -17.59 -3.96 -8.71
N ARG A 129 -16.74 -3.28 -7.93
CA ARG A 129 -17.08 -2.06 -7.16
C ARG A 129 -16.49 -0.78 -7.73
N GLY A 130 -15.99 -0.82 -8.93
CA GLY A 130 -15.30 0.32 -9.54
C GLY A 130 -14.11 0.78 -8.69
N ARG A 131 -13.88 2.09 -8.64
CA ARG A 131 -12.77 2.70 -7.89
C ARG A 131 -12.90 2.64 -6.37
N LYS A 132 -14.04 2.17 -5.84
CA LYS A 132 -14.25 2.12 -4.37
C LYS A 132 -13.32 1.14 -3.68
N GLY A 133 -13.05 0.00 -4.31
CA GLY A 133 -12.24 -1.08 -3.76
C GLY A 133 -12.88 -1.78 -2.56
N TYR A 134 -12.24 -2.83 -2.08
CA TYR A 134 -12.73 -3.65 -0.98
C TYR A 134 -11.90 -3.51 0.29
N VAL A 135 -10.58 -3.45 0.17
CA VAL A 135 -9.64 -3.48 1.28
C VAL A 135 -8.68 -2.30 1.27
N LEU A 136 -7.86 -2.16 0.22
CA LEU A 136 -6.77 -1.19 0.17
C LEU A 136 -7.28 0.24 0.18
N PHE A 137 -8.13 0.57 -0.79
CA PHE A 137 -8.66 1.94 -0.94
C PHE A 137 -9.57 2.37 0.20
N PRO A 138 -10.50 1.55 0.70
CA PRO A 138 -11.30 1.91 1.86
C PRO A 138 -10.45 2.13 3.11
N THR A 139 -9.41 1.31 3.32
CA THR A 139 -8.51 1.47 4.47
C THR A 139 -7.73 2.78 4.38
N ILE A 140 -7.17 3.09 3.20
CA ILE A 140 -6.45 4.35 3.00
C ILE A 140 -7.36 5.56 3.18
N ARG A 141 -8.57 5.54 2.60
CA ARG A 141 -9.53 6.64 2.76
C ARG A 141 -9.90 6.86 4.22
N ARG A 142 -10.14 5.80 4.98
CA ARG A 142 -10.45 5.86 6.41
C ARG A 142 -9.30 6.45 7.21
N LEU A 143 -8.07 6.04 6.92
CA LEU A 143 -6.87 6.43 7.67
C LEU A 143 -6.19 7.70 7.13
N HIS A 144 -6.68 8.29 6.05
CA HIS A 144 -6.01 9.42 5.38
C HIS A 144 -5.69 10.59 6.34
N GLY A 145 -6.66 10.98 7.16
CA GLY A 145 -6.47 12.06 8.15
C GLY A 145 -5.40 11.71 9.19
N THR A 146 -5.44 10.49 9.71
CA THR A 146 -4.46 9.98 10.68
C THR A 146 -3.06 9.90 10.08
N ILE A 147 -2.93 9.36 8.86
CA ILE A 147 -1.65 9.27 8.15
C ILE A 147 -1.05 10.66 7.94
N LYS A 148 -1.87 11.62 7.50
CA LYS A 148 -1.43 13.00 7.29
C LYS A 148 -0.93 13.62 8.58
N LYS A 149 -1.70 13.51 9.66
CA LYS A 149 -1.34 14.06 10.97
C LYS A 149 -0.03 13.43 11.50
N GLU A 150 0.02 12.09 11.57
CA GLU A 150 1.21 11.40 12.08
C GLU A 150 2.47 11.72 11.26
N TYR A 151 2.33 11.87 9.95
CA TYR A 151 3.46 12.21 9.09
C TYR A 151 3.92 13.66 9.32
N THR A 152 3.01 14.62 9.47
CA THR A 152 3.34 16.02 9.80
C THR A 152 4.03 16.10 11.15
N ASP A 153 3.47 15.48 12.18
CA ASP A 153 4.04 15.42 13.53
C ASP A 153 5.46 14.83 13.53
N GLN A 154 5.67 13.79 12.72
CA GLN A 154 6.99 13.17 12.56
C GLN A 154 8.01 14.10 11.91
N ILE A 155 7.61 14.83 10.88
CA ILE A 155 8.47 15.83 10.22
C ILE A 155 8.85 16.94 11.20
N GLU A 156 7.88 17.50 11.91
CA GLU A 156 8.14 18.55 12.91
C GLU A 156 9.10 18.08 14.01
N LYS A 157 8.91 16.84 14.50
CA LYS A 157 9.82 16.25 15.50
C LYS A 157 11.26 16.14 15.00
N VAL A 158 11.42 15.76 13.73
CA VAL A 158 12.75 15.67 13.12
C VAL A 158 13.37 17.04 12.96
N LEU A 159 12.61 18.03 12.46
CA LEU A 159 13.09 19.40 12.30
C LEU A 159 13.50 20.05 13.64
N ARG A 160 12.73 19.87 14.70
CA ARG A 160 13.08 20.36 16.05
C ARG A 160 14.38 19.74 16.60
N LYS A 161 14.73 18.52 16.21
CA LYS A 161 16.00 17.89 16.62
C LYS A 161 17.21 18.46 15.88
N VAL A 162 17.01 18.95 14.68
CA VAL A 162 18.09 19.49 13.84
C VAL A 162 18.34 20.98 14.13
N ALA A 163 17.31 21.71 14.58
CA ALA A 163 17.40 23.12 14.93
C ALA A 163 18.05 23.38 16.32
N ARG A 164 18.42 22.31 17.05
CA ARG A 164 19.21 22.37 18.30
C ARG A 164 20.66 22.02 18.05
#